data_080422978a1e936ac7fb157fa85e27b3
#
_entry.id   080422978a1e936ac7fb157fa85e27b3
#
_cell.length_a   1.000
_cell.length_b   1.000
_cell.length_c   1.000
_cell.angle_alpha   90.00
_cell.angle_beta   90.00
_cell.angle_gamma   90.00
#
_symmetry.space_group_name_H-M   'P 1'
#
loop_
_entity.id
_entity.type
_entity.pdbx_description
1 polymer ?
#
loop_
_entity_poly.entity_id
_entity_poly.type
_entity_poly.pdbx_seq_one_letter_code
_entity_poly.pdbx_strand_id
1 'polypeptide(L)'
;MSNWRTPPEPIPEDQIKFTHQADVVVVGLAHAGSAAVRAAAEAGAKVIGIEEKSEKVYSVWGKDVGHFNSKFLESRGVPKVDPIDYYNEMMRRSGGRANPGLVMRFCQNAGSAFDWYTDMVEDFSTVSVAFWPGGKKFDGEMAGYHFWPGTAVFRQLGGFGPPPGAERKGGPGGPGGPGGPGGPGPMEKPDIPGGVPVAGEPGGPGGPGDPNFGGGDKKVDDLEVVATQPSLLGLCKANQKKAKDLGGEMFFGMAAVDILKENGRVTGIIAKDKAGDYHKFLAGKSVILAAGGFGGNKEMLEDLLPDVAGMFCEGETFPKGMGRSGMALKLGVWAGGRLEAGPIAIMGGNFNTPRGFNCVHGLLWLDPSGKRFCNECFGDPVITGFQGNQMKHGTYFNIFDSKVMDDLQWAAPAHEGFDFGDEHYVDNVTRAMEAAKAAGKGGAISRAPNGPVRIVYGGNMEELLDNAELTGELRENVKNSILRYNEICKAGRDDDFGKDAKLLRPLDQWPLFIQFNDFNYLGRIMCTCGGLLTDERQNVLDDGYDPIPGLYATGNCCGRRYGPQYSTPTAGLSIGVCITLGREAGKEAVK
;
A
#
# COMPACT_ATOMS: atom_id res chain seq x y z
N MET A 1 4.31 -26.92 12.35
CA MET A 1 3.85 -25.75 13.14
C MET A 1 4.82 -24.62 12.89
N SER A 2 4.34 -23.43 12.64
CA SER A 2 5.19 -22.28 12.36
C SER A 2 6.00 -21.90 13.60
N ASN A 3 7.30 -21.73 13.45
CA ASN A 3 8.22 -21.51 14.58
C ASN A 3 8.31 -20.03 15.01
N TRP A 4 7.73 -19.11 14.24
CA TRP A 4 7.83 -17.67 14.50
C TRP A 4 7.16 -17.20 15.81
N ARG A 5 6.22 -18.00 16.35
CA ARG A 5 5.52 -17.71 17.62
C ARG A 5 6.35 -18.05 18.84
N THR A 6 7.40 -18.85 18.67
CA THR A 6 8.27 -19.25 19.77
C THR A 6 9.33 -18.15 19.98
N PRO A 7 9.46 -17.61 21.21
CA PRO A 7 10.53 -16.66 21.48
C PRO A 7 11.91 -17.32 21.29
N PRO A 8 12.93 -16.55 20.92
CA PRO A 8 14.30 -17.05 20.87
C PRO A 8 14.78 -17.44 22.26
N GLU A 9 15.89 -18.20 22.33
CA GLU A 9 16.58 -18.40 23.59
C GLU A 9 17.03 -17.03 24.14
N PRO A 10 16.89 -16.81 25.46
CA PRO A 10 17.29 -15.55 26.09
C PRO A 10 18.76 -15.22 25.82
N ILE A 11 19.02 -13.99 25.43
CA ILE A 11 20.38 -13.51 25.18
C ILE A 11 21.09 -13.35 26.52
N PRO A 12 22.24 -14.07 26.76
CA PRO A 12 22.98 -13.99 28.00
C PRO A 12 23.46 -12.56 28.31
N GLU A 13 23.43 -12.17 29.57
CA GLU A 13 23.77 -10.80 29.99
C GLU A 13 25.22 -10.42 29.64
N ASP A 14 26.14 -11.37 29.65
CA ASP A 14 27.55 -11.19 29.27
C ASP A 14 27.75 -10.93 27.76
N GLN A 15 26.74 -11.20 26.95
CA GLN A 15 26.73 -10.83 25.51
C GLN A 15 26.18 -9.45 25.24
N ILE A 16 25.56 -8.81 26.24
CA ILE A 16 25.05 -7.44 26.13
C ILE A 16 26.21 -6.46 26.23
N LYS A 17 26.51 -5.79 25.11
CA LYS A 17 27.66 -4.86 25.04
C LYS A 17 27.31 -3.44 25.50
N PHE A 18 26.09 -3.02 25.25
CA PHE A 18 25.62 -1.67 25.56
C PHE A 18 24.24 -1.72 26.23
N THR A 19 24.04 -0.83 27.19
CA THR A 19 22.74 -0.66 27.85
C THR A 19 22.32 0.81 27.73
N HIS A 20 21.10 1.04 27.26
CA HIS A 20 20.47 2.35 27.08
C HIS A 20 19.21 2.41 27.93
N GLN A 21 18.84 3.58 28.41
CA GLN A 21 17.66 3.76 29.24
C GLN A 21 16.85 4.98 28.84
N ALA A 22 15.54 4.80 28.72
CA ALA A 22 14.55 5.84 28.45
C ALA A 22 13.25 5.59 29.20
N ASP A 23 12.33 6.54 29.19
CA ASP A 23 10.96 6.30 29.65
C ASP A 23 10.19 5.44 28.63
N VAL A 24 10.34 5.77 27.35
CA VAL A 24 9.65 5.11 26.24
C VAL A 24 10.65 4.65 25.17
N VAL A 25 10.53 3.39 24.74
CA VAL A 25 11.30 2.83 23.63
C VAL A 25 10.34 2.54 22.47
N VAL A 26 10.63 3.08 21.27
CA VAL A 26 9.82 2.89 20.06
C VAL A 26 10.57 2.03 19.06
N VAL A 27 9.96 0.92 18.63
CA VAL A 27 10.55 -0.04 17.68
C VAL A 27 9.99 0.22 16.28
N GLY A 28 10.83 0.72 15.38
CA GLY A 28 10.48 1.14 14.02
C GLY A 28 10.18 2.64 13.94
N LEU A 29 10.83 3.33 12.99
CA LEU A 29 10.79 4.79 12.84
C LEU A 29 10.12 5.27 11.54
N ALA A 30 9.28 4.45 10.89
CA ALA A 30 8.46 4.89 9.77
C ALA A 30 7.31 5.82 10.27
N HIS A 31 6.25 6.03 9.48
CA HIS A 31 5.19 7.01 9.77
C HIS A 31 4.64 6.95 11.20
N ALA A 32 4.24 5.76 11.67
CA ALA A 32 3.67 5.61 13.01
C ALA A 32 4.72 5.83 14.11
N GLY A 33 5.91 5.28 13.94
CA GLY A 33 6.99 5.42 14.93
C GLY A 33 7.54 6.84 15.00
N SER A 34 7.70 7.54 13.87
CA SER A 34 8.12 8.95 13.85
C SER A 34 7.10 9.85 14.56
N ALA A 35 5.80 9.57 14.39
CA ALA A 35 4.76 10.27 15.13
C ALA A 35 4.80 9.91 16.63
N ALA A 36 5.03 8.65 16.99
CA ALA A 36 5.06 8.20 18.37
C ALA A 36 6.24 8.79 19.16
N VAL A 37 7.46 8.78 18.58
CA VAL A 37 8.64 9.35 19.27
C VAL A 37 8.48 10.84 19.51
N ARG A 38 7.96 11.60 18.53
CA ARG A 38 7.70 13.02 18.70
C ARG A 38 6.64 13.27 19.77
N ALA A 39 5.50 12.59 19.71
CA ALA A 39 4.40 12.80 20.65
C ALA A 39 4.80 12.44 22.09
N ALA A 40 5.58 11.38 22.29
CA ALA A 40 6.09 11.02 23.61
C ALA A 40 7.11 12.04 24.14
N ALA A 41 8.02 12.54 23.29
CA ALA A 41 8.98 13.58 23.67
C ALA A 41 8.29 14.90 24.02
N GLU A 42 7.28 15.33 23.23
CA GLU A 42 6.46 16.52 23.53
C GLU A 42 5.68 16.38 24.85
N ALA A 43 5.33 15.14 25.25
CA ALA A 43 4.73 14.87 26.54
C ALA A 43 5.74 14.79 27.70
N GLY A 44 7.02 15.11 27.46
CA GLY A 44 8.08 15.24 28.47
C GLY A 44 8.81 13.93 28.79
N ALA A 45 8.60 12.87 28.04
CA ALA A 45 9.32 11.60 28.25
C ALA A 45 10.71 11.62 27.61
N LYS A 46 11.68 10.96 28.24
CA LYS A 46 12.92 10.56 27.58
C LYS A 46 12.58 9.41 26.61
N VAL A 47 12.86 9.60 25.32
CA VAL A 47 12.45 8.65 24.26
C VAL A 47 13.66 8.11 23.52
N ILE A 48 13.66 6.80 23.28
CA ILE A 48 14.56 6.14 22.34
C ILE A 48 13.74 5.54 21.21
N GLY A 49 14.11 5.88 19.96
CA GLY A 49 13.60 5.21 18.77
C GLY A 49 14.66 4.33 18.12
N ILE A 50 14.30 3.12 17.70
CA ILE A 50 15.21 2.20 17.00
C ILE A 50 14.67 1.84 15.62
N GLU A 51 15.56 1.76 14.63
CA GLU A 51 15.24 1.44 13.23
C GLU A 51 16.24 0.40 12.69
N GLU A 52 15.72 -0.66 12.08
CA GLU A 52 16.52 -1.75 11.49
C GLU A 52 17.40 -1.26 10.34
N LYS A 53 16.86 -0.37 9.49
CA LYS A 53 17.64 0.19 8.39
C LYS A 53 18.68 1.18 8.90
N SER A 54 19.87 1.17 8.30
CA SER A 54 20.83 2.23 8.57
C SER A 54 20.33 3.57 8.01
N GLU A 55 20.78 4.67 8.58
CA GLU A 55 20.38 6.01 8.20
C GLU A 55 20.58 6.30 6.70
N LYS A 56 21.65 5.74 6.09
CA LYS A 56 21.97 5.88 4.65
C LYS A 56 20.95 5.24 3.72
N VAL A 57 20.26 4.17 4.16
CA VAL A 57 19.28 3.44 3.36
C VAL A 57 17.87 3.51 3.95
N TYR A 58 17.71 4.34 4.98
CA TYR A 58 16.41 4.57 5.58
C TYR A 58 15.44 5.14 4.55
N SER A 59 14.30 4.52 4.44
CA SER A 59 13.26 4.89 3.48
C SER A 59 11.89 4.54 4.03
N VAL A 60 10.91 5.31 3.66
CA VAL A 60 9.50 5.05 3.93
C VAL A 60 8.74 4.96 2.62
N TRP A 61 7.62 4.27 2.64
CA TRP A 61 6.79 4.09 1.47
C TRP A 61 5.57 4.99 1.49
N GLY A 62 5.06 5.23 0.27
CA GLY A 62 3.84 5.97 0.03
C GLY A 62 4.09 7.43 -0.31
N LYS A 63 3.07 8.02 -0.89
CA LYS A 63 2.98 9.45 -1.19
C LYS A 63 1.66 10.03 -0.70
N ASP A 64 0.69 9.18 -0.35
CA ASP A 64 -0.71 9.52 -0.12
C ASP A 64 -1.03 9.45 1.37
N VAL A 65 -1.53 10.54 1.94
CA VAL A 65 -1.99 10.59 3.33
C VAL A 65 -3.47 10.88 3.36
N GLY A 66 -4.26 9.82 3.59
CA GLY A 66 -5.72 9.94 3.74
C GLY A 66 -6.08 10.47 5.12
N HIS A 67 -6.81 11.55 5.16
CA HIS A 67 -7.32 12.19 6.37
C HIS A 67 -8.50 13.11 6.02
N PHE A 68 -9.09 13.78 6.99
CA PHE A 68 -10.15 14.76 6.77
C PHE A 68 -10.12 15.87 7.85
N ASN A 69 -10.78 16.98 7.56
CA ASN A 69 -10.91 18.13 8.47
C ASN A 69 -9.58 18.75 8.94
N SER A 70 -8.52 18.70 8.11
CA SER A 70 -7.29 19.44 8.36
C SER A 70 -7.36 20.88 7.81
N LYS A 71 -6.55 21.77 8.34
CA LYS A 71 -6.37 23.13 7.81
C LYS A 71 -5.90 23.11 6.34
N PHE A 72 -5.04 22.13 5.99
CA PHE A 72 -4.60 21.93 4.62
C PHE A 72 -5.79 21.66 3.68
N LEU A 73 -6.66 20.70 4.00
CA LEU A 73 -7.83 20.39 3.17
C LEU A 73 -8.82 21.55 3.12
N GLU A 74 -9.04 22.24 4.23
CA GLU A 74 -9.88 23.44 4.30
C GLU A 74 -9.35 24.54 3.37
N SER A 75 -8.01 24.76 3.34
CA SER A 75 -7.37 25.75 2.45
C SER A 75 -7.52 25.39 0.96
N ARG A 76 -7.79 24.14 0.63
CA ARG A 76 -8.05 23.63 -0.73
C ARG A 76 -9.53 23.58 -1.07
N GLY A 77 -10.42 24.06 -0.18
CA GLY A 77 -11.86 24.06 -0.38
C GLY A 77 -12.53 22.69 -0.24
N VAL A 78 -11.85 21.68 0.34
CA VAL A 78 -12.44 20.37 0.57
C VAL A 78 -13.50 20.48 1.68
N PRO A 79 -14.72 19.97 1.45
CA PRO A 79 -15.78 20.03 2.46
C PRO A 79 -15.41 19.31 3.76
N LYS A 80 -15.92 19.84 4.88
CA LYS A 80 -15.81 19.15 6.17
C LYS A 80 -16.67 17.90 6.16
N VAL A 81 -16.16 16.86 6.80
CA VAL A 81 -16.83 15.57 6.98
C VAL A 81 -17.23 15.44 8.45
N ASP A 82 -18.45 14.98 8.72
CA ASP A 82 -18.83 14.62 10.08
C ASP A 82 -18.02 13.38 10.52
N PRO A 83 -17.26 13.45 11.61
CA PRO A 83 -16.52 12.30 12.13
C PRO A 83 -17.42 11.08 12.43
N ILE A 84 -18.68 11.28 12.76
CA ILE A 84 -19.63 10.18 13.02
C ILE A 84 -20.02 9.47 11.73
N ASP A 85 -20.29 10.21 10.65
CA ASP A 85 -20.59 9.62 9.35
C ASP A 85 -19.40 8.82 8.83
N TYR A 86 -18.18 9.37 8.97
CA TYR A 86 -16.96 8.69 8.60
C TYR A 86 -16.72 7.42 9.42
N TYR A 87 -16.95 7.50 10.74
CA TYR A 87 -16.86 6.35 11.64
C TYR A 87 -17.85 5.25 11.24
N ASN A 88 -19.11 5.61 11.01
CA ASN A 88 -20.16 4.66 10.61
C ASN A 88 -19.79 3.95 9.31
N GLU A 89 -19.22 4.68 8.35
CA GLU A 89 -18.75 4.10 7.09
C GLU A 89 -17.59 3.13 7.31
N MET A 90 -16.60 3.49 8.11
CA MET A 90 -15.48 2.61 8.45
C MET A 90 -15.98 1.34 9.15
N MET A 91 -16.90 1.45 10.10
CA MET A 91 -17.47 0.31 10.80
C MET A 91 -18.28 -0.58 9.86
N ARG A 92 -19.06 -0.01 8.95
CA ARG A 92 -19.81 -0.76 7.94
C ARG A 92 -18.86 -1.52 7.01
N ARG A 93 -17.81 -0.88 6.47
CA ARG A 93 -16.82 -1.50 5.60
C ARG A 93 -16.06 -2.64 6.27
N SER A 94 -15.83 -2.53 7.57
CA SER A 94 -15.17 -3.57 8.36
C SER A 94 -16.08 -4.75 8.72
N GLY A 95 -17.38 -4.69 8.39
CA GLY A 95 -18.38 -5.65 8.86
C GLY A 95 -18.52 -5.63 10.39
N GLY A 96 -18.26 -4.50 11.04
CA GLY A 96 -18.28 -4.34 12.49
C GLY A 96 -17.07 -4.98 13.21
N ARG A 97 -16.06 -5.44 12.48
CA ARG A 97 -14.89 -6.14 13.06
C ARG A 97 -13.74 -5.22 13.46
N ALA A 98 -13.71 -4.01 12.97
CA ALA A 98 -12.74 -3.01 13.44
C ALA A 98 -13.01 -2.69 14.92
N ASN A 99 -11.94 -2.29 15.64
CA ASN A 99 -12.09 -1.82 17.01
C ASN A 99 -12.76 -0.43 17.00
N PRO A 100 -13.99 -0.30 17.56
CA PRO A 100 -14.75 0.94 17.50
C PRO A 100 -14.01 2.13 18.13
N GLY A 101 -13.28 1.89 19.23
CA GLY A 101 -12.52 2.92 19.92
C GLY A 101 -11.34 3.42 19.11
N LEU A 102 -10.60 2.54 18.41
CA LEU A 102 -9.51 2.93 17.52
C LEU A 102 -10.03 3.73 16.32
N VAL A 103 -11.11 3.27 15.70
CA VAL A 103 -11.73 3.97 14.56
C VAL A 103 -12.21 5.35 14.97
N MET A 104 -12.94 5.45 16.11
CA MET A 104 -13.41 6.74 16.62
C MET A 104 -12.25 7.67 16.97
N ARG A 105 -11.20 7.14 17.59
CA ARG A 105 -9.99 7.91 17.93
C ARG A 105 -9.32 8.48 16.67
N PHE A 106 -9.24 7.70 15.61
CA PHE A 106 -8.80 8.20 14.31
C PHE A 106 -9.73 9.30 13.80
N CYS A 107 -11.03 9.07 13.76
CA CYS A 107 -12.01 10.03 13.23
C CYS A 107 -11.98 11.38 13.95
N GLN A 108 -11.80 11.36 15.27
CA GLN A 108 -11.72 12.58 16.08
C GLN A 108 -10.42 13.36 15.91
N ASN A 109 -9.34 12.69 15.49
CA ASN A 109 -7.99 13.27 15.51
C ASN A 109 -7.33 13.39 14.13
N ALA A 110 -7.91 12.84 13.05
CA ALA A 110 -7.28 12.74 11.75
C ALA A 110 -6.73 14.08 11.22
N GLY A 111 -7.55 15.12 11.18
CA GLY A 111 -7.15 16.45 10.71
C GLY A 111 -6.10 17.10 11.60
N SER A 112 -6.32 17.10 12.92
CA SER A 112 -5.38 17.69 13.87
C SER A 112 -4.04 16.96 13.92
N ALA A 113 -4.04 15.64 13.69
CA ALA A 113 -2.80 14.86 13.62
C ALA A 113 -2.04 15.16 12.33
N PHE A 114 -2.73 15.33 11.20
CA PHE A 114 -2.10 15.75 9.96
C PHE A 114 -1.47 17.13 10.10
N ASP A 115 -2.22 18.13 10.58
CA ASP A 115 -1.71 19.48 10.79
C ASP A 115 -0.49 19.51 11.72
N TRP A 116 -0.54 18.73 12.81
CA TRP A 116 0.59 18.60 13.73
C TRP A 116 1.79 17.88 13.09
N TYR A 117 1.56 16.81 12.30
CA TYR A 117 2.65 16.06 11.68
C TYR A 117 3.37 16.85 10.59
N THR A 118 2.68 17.81 9.99
CA THR A 118 3.17 18.67 8.90
C THR A 118 3.43 20.11 9.30
N ASP A 119 3.49 20.42 10.60
CA ASP A 119 3.61 21.79 11.12
C ASP A 119 4.92 22.51 10.77
N MET A 120 5.92 21.76 10.25
CA MET A 120 7.16 22.32 9.71
C MET A 120 7.07 22.69 8.22
N VAL A 121 5.97 22.38 7.55
CA VAL A 121 5.77 22.73 6.13
C VAL A 121 5.24 24.14 6.02
N GLU A 122 5.99 25.00 5.36
CA GLU A 122 5.65 26.41 5.13
C GLU A 122 4.93 26.60 3.81
N ASP A 123 5.24 25.75 2.80
CA ASP A 123 4.66 25.80 1.46
C ASP A 123 4.12 24.43 1.02
N PHE A 124 2.81 24.37 0.87
CA PHE A 124 2.10 23.20 0.35
C PHE A 124 1.83 23.28 -1.17
N SER A 125 2.46 24.19 -1.91
CA SER A 125 2.20 24.33 -3.36
C SER A 125 2.49 23.07 -4.16
N THR A 126 3.44 22.24 -3.68
CA THR A 126 3.80 20.95 -4.31
C THR A 126 2.98 19.77 -3.81
N VAL A 127 2.02 19.99 -2.89
CA VAL A 127 1.13 18.95 -2.35
C VAL A 127 -0.25 19.15 -2.95
N SER A 128 -0.71 18.15 -3.68
CA SER A 128 -2.07 18.13 -4.24
C SER A 128 -3.04 17.41 -3.31
N VAL A 129 -4.33 17.58 -3.59
CA VAL A 129 -5.39 16.76 -3.01
C VAL A 129 -5.88 15.82 -4.10
N ALA A 130 -5.69 14.52 -3.94
CA ALA A 130 -6.14 13.55 -4.91
C ALA A 130 -7.67 13.64 -5.09
N PHE A 131 -8.11 13.54 -6.34
CA PHE A 131 -9.53 13.55 -6.73
C PHE A 131 -10.29 14.86 -6.39
N TRP A 132 -9.59 15.97 -6.15
CA TRP A 132 -10.19 17.24 -5.79
C TRP A 132 -9.46 18.45 -6.42
N PRO A 133 -10.14 19.47 -6.93
CA PRO A 133 -11.51 19.42 -7.43
C PRO A 133 -11.52 18.58 -8.72
N GLY A 134 -11.95 17.36 -8.64
CA GLY A 134 -12.02 16.51 -9.83
C GLY A 134 -13.19 16.93 -10.73
N GLY A 135 -12.98 16.95 -12.04
CA GLY A 135 -14.08 17.02 -13.03
C GLY A 135 -14.95 15.77 -13.02
N LYS A 136 -15.17 15.20 -11.85
CA LYS A 136 -15.89 13.96 -11.64
C LYS A 136 -17.38 14.19 -11.56
N LYS A 137 -18.10 13.29 -12.21
CA LYS A 137 -19.56 13.17 -12.11
C LYS A 137 -19.98 12.28 -10.94
N PHE A 138 -19.01 11.77 -10.19
CA PHE A 138 -19.25 10.94 -9.02
C PHE A 138 -19.90 11.75 -7.88
N ASP A 139 -20.98 11.23 -7.32
CA ASP A 139 -21.83 11.90 -6.33
C ASP A 139 -21.49 11.56 -4.86
N GLY A 140 -20.40 10.86 -4.61
CA GLY A 140 -19.95 10.48 -3.26
C GLY A 140 -20.41 9.10 -2.80
N GLU A 141 -21.26 8.41 -3.58
CA GLU A 141 -21.76 7.09 -3.22
C GLU A 141 -21.67 6.10 -4.37
N MET A 142 -21.31 4.85 -4.07
CA MET A 142 -21.29 3.75 -5.02
C MET A 142 -21.62 2.43 -4.31
N ALA A 143 -22.61 1.71 -4.82
CA ALA A 143 -23.06 0.43 -4.25
C ALA A 143 -23.33 0.51 -2.74
N GLY A 144 -23.87 1.63 -2.26
CA GLY A 144 -24.12 1.88 -0.85
C GLY A 144 -22.90 2.27 0.00
N TYR A 145 -21.71 2.40 -0.59
CA TYR A 145 -20.50 2.89 0.10
C TYR A 145 -20.31 4.38 -0.14
N HIS A 146 -20.02 5.12 0.92
CA HIS A 146 -19.66 6.53 0.83
C HIS A 146 -18.15 6.72 0.68
N PHE A 147 -17.77 7.71 -0.13
CA PHE A 147 -16.38 8.09 -0.38
C PHE A 147 -16.21 9.59 -0.20
N TRP A 148 -15.14 9.98 0.46
CA TRP A 148 -14.81 11.38 0.67
C TRP A 148 -13.44 11.73 0.10
N PRO A 149 -13.30 12.92 -0.52
CA PRO A 149 -11.99 13.46 -0.81
C PRO A 149 -11.28 13.77 0.53
N GLY A 150 -9.97 13.61 0.55
CA GLY A 150 -9.21 13.86 1.77
C GLY A 150 -7.80 13.30 1.73
N THR A 151 -7.26 13.08 0.53
CA THR A 151 -5.93 12.52 0.35
C THR A 151 -4.94 13.60 -0.04
N ALA A 152 -4.04 13.96 0.87
CA ALA A 152 -2.88 14.77 0.53
C ALA A 152 -1.84 13.92 -0.19
N VAL A 153 -1.42 14.35 -1.39
CA VAL A 153 -0.43 13.65 -2.23
C VAL A 153 0.86 14.43 -2.21
N PHE A 154 1.87 13.84 -1.59
CA PHE A 154 3.21 14.39 -1.47
C PHE A 154 4.09 13.95 -2.62
N ARG A 155 5.11 14.73 -2.94
CA ARG A 155 6.12 14.32 -3.91
C ARG A 155 6.82 13.05 -3.45
N GLN A 156 6.89 12.04 -4.33
CA GLN A 156 7.66 10.84 -4.06
C GLN A 156 9.11 11.08 -4.46
N LEU A 157 9.97 11.18 -3.47
CA LEU A 157 11.41 11.25 -3.66
C LEU A 157 12.00 9.84 -3.50
N GLY A 158 12.51 9.29 -4.59
CA GLY A 158 13.04 7.93 -4.67
C GLY A 158 12.06 6.98 -5.34
N GLY A 159 12.34 6.62 -6.60
CA GLY A 159 11.61 5.58 -7.33
C GLY A 159 11.93 4.18 -6.83
N PHE A 160 11.28 3.18 -7.41
CA PHE A 160 11.50 1.74 -7.18
C PHE A 160 12.89 1.24 -7.67
N GLY A 161 13.94 2.07 -7.57
CA GLY A 161 15.31 1.71 -7.90
C GLY A 161 16.00 0.99 -6.74
N PRO A 162 17.07 0.22 -7.02
CA PRO A 162 17.92 -0.33 -5.98
C PRO A 162 18.46 0.82 -5.10
N PRO A 163 18.70 0.59 -3.80
CA PRO A 163 19.20 1.62 -2.90
C PRO A 163 20.48 2.25 -3.43
N PRO A 164 20.72 3.56 -3.17
CA PRO A 164 21.96 4.21 -3.55
C PRO A 164 23.15 3.42 -3.01
N GLY A 165 24.08 3.00 -3.89
CA GLY A 165 25.24 2.20 -3.51
C GLY A 165 25.14 0.70 -3.82
N ALA A 166 24.03 0.19 -4.33
CA ALA A 166 23.99 -1.14 -4.91
C ALA A 166 24.65 -1.07 -6.31
N GLU A 167 25.82 -1.68 -6.45
CA GLU A 167 26.46 -1.84 -7.75
C GLU A 167 25.49 -2.48 -8.74
N ARG A 168 25.22 -1.78 -9.84
CA ARG A 168 24.56 -2.38 -11.00
C ARG A 168 25.50 -3.45 -11.55
N LYS A 169 25.26 -4.70 -11.23
CA LYS A 169 25.82 -5.79 -12.03
C LYS A 169 25.28 -5.60 -13.44
N GLY A 170 26.20 -5.28 -14.36
CA GLY A 170 25.92 -4.83 -15.70
C GLY A 170 24.93 -5.73 -16.41
N GLY A 171 23.95 -5.11 -17.05
CA GLY A 171 23.13 -5.76 -18.06
C GLY A 171 23.99 -6.11 -19.27
N PRO A 172 23.69 -7.19 -20.02
CA PRO A 172 24.49 -7.63 -21.15
C PRO A 172 24.29 -6.70 -22.35
N GLY A 173 25.34 -5.98 -22.66
CA GLY A 173 25.44 -5.16 -23.84
C GLY A 173 26.88 -5.07 -24.32
N GLY A 174 27.40 -6.15 -24.91
CA GLY A 174 28.68 -6.17 -25.60
C GLY A 174 28.98 -7.56 -26.17
N PRO A 175 29.51 -7.67 -27.40
CA PRO A 175 29.69 -8.94 -28.06
C PRO A 175 30.97 -9.66 -27.62
N GLY A 176 30.86 -10.95 -27.32
CA GLY A 176 31.92 -11.95 -27.52
C GLY A 176 32.86 -12.25 -26.36
N GLY A 177 32.68 -13.43 -25.76
CA GLY A 177 33.69 -14.14 -24.98
C GLY A 177 33.19 -15.55 -24.62
N PRO A 178 34.05 -16.61 -24.74
CA PRO A 178 33.63 -18.00 -24.78
C PRO A 178 33.42 -18.64 -23.40
N GLY A 179 32.52 -19.57 -23.39
CA GLY A 179 32.08 -20.60 -22.50
C GLY A 179 32.81 -20.98 -21.21
N GLY A 180 31.99 -21.19 -20.17
CA GLY A 180 32.29 -22.00 -19.00
C GLY A 180 31.05 -22.83 -18.61
N PRO A 181 31.20 -24.04 -18.04
CA PRO A 181 30.16 -25.07 -18.03
C PRO A 181 29.20 -25.00 -16.83
N GLY A 182 27.93 -25.18 -17.11
CA GLY A 182 26.99 -25.99 -16.35
C GLY A 182 26.42 -25.44 -15.05
N GLY A 183 25.36 -24.59 -15.16
CA GLY A 183 24.31 -24.47 -14.12
C GLY A 183 22.94 -24.83 -14.72
N PRO A 184 21.93 -25.25 -13.94
CA PRO A 184 20.63 -25.62 -14.49
C PRO A 184 20.02 -24.41 -15.19
N GLY A 185 19.54 -24.62 -16.41
CA GLY A 185 19.03 -23.61 -17.32
C GLY A 185 17.81 -22.86 -16.77
N PRO A 186 17.60 -21.64 -17.26
CA PRO A 186 16.41 -20.87 -16.94
C PRO A 186 15.19 -21.58 -17.51
N MET A 187 14.13 -21.72 -16.70
CA MET A 187 12.83 -22.17 -17.20
C MET A 187 12.40 -21.30 -18.39
N GLU A 188 11.95 -21.98 -19.42
CA GLU A 188 11.41 -21.36 -20.62
C GLU A 188 10.34 -20.34 -20.23
N LYS A 189 10.57 -19.11 -20.63
CA LYS A 189 9.52 -18.08 -20.62
C LYS A 189 8.45 -18.56 -21.58
N PRO A 190 7.15 -18.41 -21.22
CA PRO A 190 6.11 -18.70 -22.19
C PRO A 190 6.36 -17.82 -23.42
N ASP A 191 6.48 -18.45 -24.58
CA ASP A 191 6.58 -17.78 -25.86
C ASP A 191 5.36 -16.89 -26.04
N ILE A 192 5.56 -15.58 -25.94
CA ILE A 192 4.59 -14.58 -26.40
C ILE A 192 4.91 -14.37 -27.88
N PRO A 193 4.09 -14.90 -28.81
CA PRO A 193 4.34 -14.66 -30.24
C PRO A 193 4.21 -13.17 -30.54
N GLY A 194 5.20 -12.60 -31.18
CA GLY A 194 5.16 -11.25 -31.72
C GLY A 194 5.73 -10.16 -30.81
N GLY A 195 6.99 -10.27 -30.41
CA GLY A 195 7.72 -9.18 -29.77
C GLY A 195 7.89 -7.99 -30.70
N VAL A 196 7.01 -6.98 -30.57
CA VAL A 196 7.23 -5.67 -31.18
C VAL A 196 8.29 -4.92 -30.36
N PRO A 197 9.22 -4.17 -30.95
CA PRO A 197 10.20 -3.40 -30.22
C PRO A 197 9.52 -2.40 -29.31
N VAL A 198 9.87 -2.48 -28.03
CA VAL A 198 9.37 -1.53 -26.99
C VAL A 198 9.92 -0.15 -27.36
N ALA A 199 9.07 0.77 -27.82
CA ALA A 199 9.42 2.18 -27.88
C ALA A 199 9.75 2.63 -26.44
N GLY A 200 10.99 3.13 -26.24
CA GLY A 200 11.42 3.63 -24.93
C GLY A 200 10.53 4.77 -24.50
N GLU A 201 9.76 4.57 -23.44
CA GLU A 201 9.02 5.67 -22.82
C GLU A 201 10.01 6.72 -22.29
N PRO A 202 9.75 8.02 -22.51
CA PRO A 202 10.28 9.05 -21.63
C PRO A 202 9.69 8.77 -20.26
N GLY A 203 10.56 8.57 -19.25
CA GLY A 203 10.17 8.12 -17.92
C GLY A 203 8.97 8.90 -17.37
N GLY A 204 7.94 8.17 -16.96
CA GLY A 204 6.88 8.76 -16.14
C GLY A 204 7.47 9.33 -14.85
N PRO A 205 6.75 10.22 -14.11
CA PRO A 205 7.29 10.85 -12.91
C PRO A 205 7.78 9.79 -11.93
N GLY A 206 9.10 9.71 -11.78
CA GLY A 206 9.77 8.75 -10.94
C GLY A 206 10.50 7.60 -11.64
N GLY A 207 10.64 7.56 -12.98
CA GLY A 207 11.50 6.63 -13.72
C GLY A 207 12.93 7.17 -13.95
N PRO A 208 13.94 6.30 -14.26
CA PRO A 208 15.30 6.74 -14.56
C PRO A 208 15.41 7.51 -15.88
N GLY A 209 14.80 8.63 -16.01
CA GLY A 209 14.72 9.49 -17.20
C GLY A 209 13.92 10.75 -16.95
N ASP A 210 13.28 10.85 -15.77
CA ASP A 210 12.65 12.08 -15.32
C ASP A 210 13.76 13.12 -14.99
N PRO A 211 13.80 14.29 -15.66
CA PRO A 211 14.75 15.35 -15.34
C PRO A 211 14.62 15.85 -13.88
N ASN A 212 13.51 15.54 -13.20
CA ASN A 212 13.33 15.77 -11.76
C ASN A 212 13.87 14.60 -10.90
N PHE A 213 14.36 13.51 -11.49
CA PHE A 213 14.91 12.35 -10.79
C PHE A 213 16.37 12.53 -10.38
N GLY A 214 17.04 13.50 -10.93
CA GLY A 214 18.45 13.84 -10.72
C GLY A 214 18.66 15.29 -10.35
N GLY A 215 17.74 15.89 -9.57
CA GLY A 215 17.94 17.23 -9.03
C GLY A 215 19.08 17.25 -8.05
N GLY A 216 20.16 17.92 -8.44
CA GLY A 216 21.44 17.99 -7.77
C GLY A 216 21.41 18.28 -6.27
N ASP A 217 22.39 17.73 -5.60
CA ASP A 217 23.09 18.06 -4.35
C ASP A 217 22.33 18.61 -3.10
N LYS A 218 21.02 18.87 -3.13
CA LYS A 218 20.25 19.14 -1.91
C LYS A 218 19.75 17.81 -1.33
N LYS A 219 20.21 17.48 -0.14
CA LYS A 219 19.72 16.31 0.61
C LYS A 219 18.24 16.48 0.85
N VAL A 220 17.46 15.49 0.39
CA VAL A 220 15.99 15.39 0.49
C VAL A 220 15.46 15.49 1.93
N ASP A 221 16.33 15.36 2.89
CA ASP A 221 16.15 15.37 4.34
C ASP A 221 16.59 16.68 5.01
N ASP A 222 17.04 17.66 4.23
CA ASP A 222 17.26 19.00 4.73
C ASP A 222 15.91 19.61 5.13
N LEU A 223 15.81 20.16 6.34
CA LEU A 223 14.58 20.79 6.84
C LEU A 223 14.10 21.94 5.96
N GLU A 224 15.02 22.68 5.33
CA GLU A 224 14.67 23.73 4.39
C GLU A 224 13.96 23.17 3.14
N VAL A 225 14.37 21.97 2.69
CA VAL A 225 13.69 21.28 1.58
C VAL A 225 12.32 20.75 2.02
N VAL A 226 12.21 20.23 3.24
CA VAL A 226 10.91 19.74 3.77
C VAL A 226 9.92 20.88 3.95
N ALA A 227 10.39 22.07 4.33
CA ALA A 227 9.53 23.23 4.51
C ALA A 227 8.85 23.69 3.20
N THR A 228 9.53 23.57 2.06
CA THR A 228 9.06 24.09 0.77
C THR A 228 8.70 23.00 -0.27
N GLN A 229 9.26 21.82 -0.12
CA GLN A 229 9.02 20.65 -1.00
C GLN A 229 8.86 19.39 -0.16
N PRO A 230 7.79 19.29 0.63
CA PRO A 230 7.63 18.17 1.57
C PRO A 230 7.50 16.83 0.87
N SER A 231 8.17 15.84 1.45
CA SER A 231 8.01 14.42 1.12
C SER A 231 7.74 13.62 2.38
N LEU A 232 7.14 12.44 2.25
CA LEU A 232 6.86 11.62 3.44
C LEU A 232 8.14 11.16 4.16
N LEU A 233 9.23 10.92 3.42
CA LEU A 233 10.54 10.63 4.02
C LEU A 233 11.07 11.84 4.81
N GLY A 234 11.01 13.01 4.20
CA GLY A 234 11.41 14.25 4.85
C GLY A 234 10.60 14.55 6.10
N LEU A 235 9.27 14.37 6.03
CA LEU A 235 8.38 14.52 7.19
C LEU A 235 8.71 13.55 8.33
N CYS A 236 8.97 12.26 8.02
CA CYS A 236 9.42 11.30 9.05
C CYS A 236 10.69 11.79 9.76
N LYS A 237 11.71 12.20 8.99
CA LYS A 237 12.98 12.70 9.54
C LYS A 237 12.80 13.99 10.33
N ALA A 238 11.95 14.91 9.85
CA ALA A 238 11.66 16.15 10.56
C ALA A 238 10.96 15.92 11.91
N ASN A 239 10.01 14.96 11.97
CA ASN A 239 9.37 14.58 13.21
C ASN A 239 10.34 13.87 14.18
N GLN A 240 11.24 13.04 13.67
CA GLN A 240 12.34 12.46 14.46
C GLN A 240 13.29 13.53 14.99
N LYS A 241 13.61 14.55 14.15
CA LYS A 241 14.44 15.67 14.59
C LYS A 241 13.78 16.45 15.72
N LYS A 242 12.48 16.74 15.61
CA LYS A 242 11.75 17.41 16.73
C LYS A 242 11.83 16.63 18.03
N ALA A 243 11.74 15.29 17.96
CA ALA A 243 11.95 14.44 19.14
C ALA A 243 13.39 14.54 19.66
N LYS A 244 14.41 14.59 18.78
CA LYS A 244 15.81 14.78 19.17
C LYS A 244 16.04 16.14 19.83
N ASP A 245 15.44 17.21 19.30
CA ASP A 245 15.53 18.56 19.86
C ASP A 245 14.95 18.65 21.29
N LEU A 246 14.07 17.71 21.65
CA LEU A 246 13.50 17.54 22.99
C LEU A 246 14.26 16.50 23.84
N GLY A 247 15.43 16.05 23.40
CA GLY A 247 16.29 15.12 24.13
C GLY A 247 16.08 13.63 23.80
N GLY A 248 15.29 13.33 22.78
CA GLY A 248 15.13 11.95 22.29
C GLY A 248 16.36 11.45 21.52
N GLU A 249 16.57 10.15 21.53
CA GLU A 249 17.68 9.49 20.83
C GLU A 249 17.15 8.55 19.74
N MET A 250 17.77 8.55 18.54
CA MET A 250 17.38 7.68 17.43
C MET A 250 18.55 6.81 16.99
N PHE A 251 18.37 5.50 17.06
CA PHE A 251 19.36 4.48 16.71
C PHE A 251 18.96 3.80 15.40
N PHE A 252 19.77 3.99 14.36
CA PHE A 252 19.59 3.36 13.06
C PHE A 252 20.53 2.17 12.88
N GLY A 253 20.13 1.16 12.11
CA GLY A 253 20.87 -0.08 11.91
C GLY A 253 20.75 -1.03 13.11
N MET A 254 19.68 -0.88 13.89
CA MET A 254 19.37 -1.66 15.07
C MET A 254 18.17 -2.58 14.81
N ALA A 255 18.41 -3.86 14.61
CA ALA A 255 17.36 -4.86 14.43
C ALA A 255 16.91 -5.37 15.81
N ALA A 256 15.67 -5.12 16.19
CA ALA A 256 15.10 -5.71 17.39
C ALA A 256 15.07 -7.25 17.26
N VAL A 257 15.52 -7.95 18.30
CA VAL A 257 15.68 -9.42 18.29
C VAL A 257 15.01 -10.11 19.47
N ASP A 258 14.75 -9.39 20.55
CA ASP A 258 14.09 -9.93 21.74
C ASP A 258 13.35 -8.83 22.52
N ILE A 259 12.40 -9.23 23.38
CA ILE A 259 11.61 -8.36 24.24
C ILE A 259 11.78 -8.75 25.70
N LEU A 260 12.06 -7.76 26.54
CA LEU A 260 12.30 -7.97 27.95
C LEU A 260 11.00 -7.84 28.75
N LYS A 261 10.75 -8.82 29.63
CA LYS A 261 9.56 -8.84 30.48
C LYS A 261 9.95 -9.23 31.91
N GLU A 262 9.52 -8.46 32.89
CA GLU A 262 9.74 -8.70 34.31
C GLU A 262 8.41 -8.57 35.06
N ASN A 263 8.09 -9.54 35.88
CA ASN A 263 6.86 -9.56 36.69
C ASN A 263 5.58 -9.26 35.88
N GLY A 264 5.49 -9.80 34.68
CA GLY A 264 4.35 -9.60 33.78
C GLY A 264 4.38 -8.29 32.98
N ARG A 265 5.29 -7.36 33.27
CA ARG A 265 5.44 -6.06 32.60
C ARG A 265 6.54 -6.13 31.54
N VAL A 266 6.32 -5.50 30.40
CA VAL A 266 7.38 -5.27 29.40
C VAL A 266 8.26 -4.12 29.89
N THR A 267 9.58 -4.39 29.97
CA THR A 267 10.60 -3.48 30.52
C THR A 267 11.64 -3.03 29.51
N GLY A 268 11.58 -3.53 28.27
CA GLY A 268 12.51 -3.12 27.22
C GLY A 268 12.59 -4.08 26.06
N ILE A 269 13.61 -3.90 25.23
CA ILE A 269 13.94 -4.78 24.12
C ILE A 269 15.45 -5.00 24.02
N ILE A 270 15.86 -6.06 23.34
CA ILE A 270 17.23 -6.24 22.87
C ILE A 270 17.26 -6.06 21.36
N ALA A 271 18.21 -5.30 20.88
CA ALA A 271 18.47 -5.14 19.46
C ALA A 271 19.92 -5.51 19.12
N LYS A 272 20.15 -5.88 17.88
CA LYS A 272 21.45 -6.23 17.34
C LYS A 272 21.85 -5.21 16.29
N ASP A 273 23.05 -4.69 16.41
CA ASP A 273 23.60 -3.79 15.42
C ASP A 273 24.21 -4.53 14.22
N LYS A 274 24.71 -3.78 13.22
CA LYS A 274 25.36 -4.36 12.03
C LYS A 274 26.70 -5.03 12.31
N ALA A 275 27.38 -4.68 13.40
CA ALA A 275 28.62 -5.34 13.84
C ALA A 275 28.32 -6.69 14.52
N GLY A 276 27.07 -6.95 14.86
CA GLY A 276 26.62 -8.13 15.55
C GLY A 276 26.57 -7.95 17.07
N ASP A 277 26.82 -6.75 17.58
CA ASP A 277 26.78 -6.44 19.00
C ASP A 277 25.33 -6.30 19.51
N TYR A 278 25.07 -6.81 20.71
CA TYR A 278 23.79 -6.69 21.36
C TYR A 278 23.70 -5.41 22.21
N HIS A 279 22.59 -4.70 22.02
CA HIS A 279 22.21 -3.51 22.76
C HIS A 279 20.93 -3.77 23.53
N LYS A 280 20.92 -3.52 24.83
CA LYS A 280 19.76 -3.56 25.70
C LYS A 280 19.16 -2.15 25.81
N PHE A 281 17.88 -1.99 25.50
CA PHE A 281 17.13 -0.75 25.62
C PHE A 281 16.06 -0.91 26.69
N LEU A 282 16.29 -0.30 27.85
CA LEU A 282 15.37 -0.34 28.98
C LEU A 282 14.34 0.77 28.88
N ALA A 283 13.08 0.43 29.09
CA ALA A 283 11.93 1.33 29.07
C ALA A 283 11.33 1.45 30.48
N GLY A 284 11.48 2.59 31.10
CA GLY A 284 10.94 2.83 32.45
C GLY A 284 9.41 2.85 32.49
N LYS A 285 8.78 3.28 31.39
CA LYS A 285 7.31 3.34 31.24
C LYS A 285 6.79 2.32 30.24
N SER A 286 7.26 2.33 28.99
CA SER A 286 6.66 1.47 27.96
C SER A 286 7.52 1.27 26.71
N VAL A 287 7.20 0.20 25.99
CA VAL A 287 7.67 -0.10 24.63
C VAL A 287 6.50 0.09 23.66
N ILE A 288 6.74 0.79 22.55
CA ILE A 288 5.79 0.95 21.46
C ILE A 288 6.30 0.16 20.24
N LEU A 289 5.54 -0.84 19.82
CA LEU A 289 5.81 -1.59 18.60
C LEU A 289 5.23 -0.84 17.39
N ALA A 290 6.09 -0.38 16.48
CA ALA A 290 5.74 0.39 15.29
C ALA A 290 6.47 -0.09 14.02
N ALA A 291 7.05 -1.31 14.03
CA ALA A 291 7.90 -1.83 12.94
C ALA A 291 7.10 -2.41 11.75
N GLY A 292 5.81 -2.11 11.65
CA GLY A 292 4.97 -2.47 10.50
C GLY A 292 4.49 -3.93 10.53
N GLY A 293 4.02 -4.40 9.36
CA GLY A 293 3.42 -5.72 9.22
C GLY A 293 4.41 -6.84 8.88
N PHE A 294 3.90 -7.91 8.28
CA PHE A 294 4.66 -9.15 8.01
C PHE A 294 4.64 -9.61 6.55
N GLY A 295 4.27 -8.73 5.62
CA GLY A 295 4.12 -9.07 4.20
C GLY A 295 5.39 -9.60 3.50
N GLY A 296 6.57 -9.47 4.11
CA GLY A 296 7.84 -10.05 3.63
C GLY A 296 8.24 -11.35 4.32
N ASN A 297 7.39 -11.91 5.17
CA ASN A 297 7.68 -13.14 5.90
C ASN A 297 6.77 -14.27 5.41
N LYS A 298 7.32 -15.18 4.61
CA LYS A 298 6.58 -16.30 4.00
C LYS A 298 5.89 -17.17 5.05
N GLU A 299 6.60 -17.54 6.13
CA GLU A 299 6.07 -18.39 7.20
C GLU A 299 4.85 -17.74 7.89
N MET A 300 4.92 -16.43 8.16
CA MET A 300 3.80 -15.70 8.76
C MET A 300 2.63 -15.54 7.78
N LEU A 301 2.89 -15.39 6.48
CA LEU A 301 1.84 -15.35 5.48
C LEU A 301 1.13 -16.69 5.34
N GLU A 302 1.88 -17.79 5.32
CA GLU A 302 1.32 -19.16 5.29
C GLU A 302 0.46 -19.46 6.52
N ASP A 303 0.86 -18.95 7.69
CA ASP A 303 0.14 -19.15 8.97
C ASP A 303 -1.09 -18.24 9.11
N LEU A 304 -0.97 -16.96 8.76
CA LEU A 304 -1.97 -15.93 9.05
C LEU A 304 -2.85 -15.55 7.86
N LEU A 305 -2.37 -15.79 6.66
CA LEU A 305 -3.03 -15.42 5.39
C LEU A 305 -2.85 -16.54 4.35
N PRO A 306 -3.29 -17.78 4.63
CA PRO A 306 -3.05 -18.93 3.74
C PRO A 306 -3.64 -18.73 2.33
N ASP A 307 -4.78 -18.05 2.21
CA ASP A 307 -5.38 -17.73 0.92
C ASP A 307 -4.48 -16.85 0.06
N VAL A 308 -3.76 -15.93 0.70
CA VAL A 308 -2.81 -15.04 0.03
C VAL A 308 -1.50 -15.74 -0.27
N ALA A 309 -1.00 -16.55 0.67
CA ALA A 309 0.21 -17.33 0.48
C ALA A 309 0.12 -18.28 -0.72
N GLY A 310 -1.06 -18.88 -0.95
CA GLY A 310 -1.34 -19.75 -2.10
C GLY A 310 -1.30 -19.05 -3.47
N MET A 311 -1.29 -17.72 -3.51
CA MET A 311 -1.19 -16.96 -4.76
C MET A 311 0.25 -16.75 -5.25
N PHE A 312 1.25 -17.02 -4.41
CA PHE A 312 2.64 -16.93 -4.81
C PHE A 312 3.01 -18.20 -5.58
N CYS A 313 3.35 -18.05 -6.87
CA CYS A 313 3.80 -19.16 -7.69
C CYS A 313 5.08 -19.77 -7.11
N GLU A 314 5.18 -21.10 -7.15
CA GLU A 314 6.41 -21.81 -6.80
C GLU A 314 7.58 -21.27 -7.66
N GLY A 315 8.66 -20.86 -7.00
CA GLY A 315 9.88 -20.36 -7.65
C GLY A 315 9.94 -18.86 -7.85
N GLU A 316 8.87 -18.09 -7.60
CA GLU A 316 9.00 -16.65 -7.56
C GLU A 316 9.72 -16.20 -6.27
N THR A 317 10.72 -15.35 -6.44
CA THR A 317 11.29 -14.64 -5.30
C THR A 317 10.17 -13.82 -4.67
N PHE A 318 9.87 -14.13 -3.44
CA PHE A 318 8.93 -13.40 -2.57
C PHE A 318 9.04 -11.90 -2.86
N PRO A 319 7.93 -11.15 -2.91
CA PRO A 319 7.97 -9.77 -3.32
C PRO A 319 9.02 -9.02 -2.49
N LYS A 320 10.11 -8.63 -3.16
CA LYS A 320 11.19 -7.82 -2.56
C LYS A 320 10.70 -6.40 -2.20
N GLY A 321 9.41 -6.12 -2.42
CA GLY A 321 8.82 -4.82 -2.25
C GLY A 321 8.81 -4.35 -0.80
N MET A 322 7.65 -4.04 -0.29
CA MET A 322 7.45 -3.51 1.07
C MET A 322 7.45 -4.60 2.15
N GLY A 323 8.12 -5.72 1.87
CA GLY A 323 8.21 -6.84 2.77
C GLY A 323 8.81 -6.44 4.11
N ARG A 324 7.98 -6.49 5.15
CA ARG A 324 8.42 -6.39 6.53
C ARG A 324 8.54 -7.78 7.12
N SER A 325 9.53 -7.96 8.00
CA SER A 325 9.86 -9.26 8.60
C SER A 325 8.83 -9.77 9.61
N GLY A 326 7.85 -8.95 10.00
CA GLY A 326 6.90 -9.26 11.05
C GLY A 326 7.46 -9.13 12.46
N MET A 327 8.60 -8.47 12.65
CA MET A 327 9.27 -8.40 13.94
C MET A 327 8.39 -7.78 15.02
N ALA A 328 7.60 -6.75 14.71
CA ALA A 328 6.66 -6.17 15.68
C ALA A 328 5.64 -7.20 16.20
N LEU A 329 5.12 -8.07 15.31
CA LEU A 329 4.18 -9.12 15.72
C LEU A 329 4.89 -10.20 16.55
N LYS A 330 6.11 -10.58 16.15
CA LYS A 330 6.93 -11.55 16.91
C LYS A 330 7.16 -11.06 18.32
N LEU A 331 7.69 -9.85 18.49
CA LEU A 331 7.94 -9.26 19.81
C LEU A 331 6.65 -9.20 20.65
N GLY A 332 5.53 -8.78 20.06
CA GLY A 332 4.25 -8.73 20.76
C GLY A 332 3.77 -10.10 21.23
N VAL A 333 3.84 -11.13 20.35
CA VAL A 333 3.45 -12.51 20.68
C VAL A 333 4.40 -13.12 21.71
N TRP A 334 5.71 -12.89 21.61
CA TRP A 334 6.68 -13.36 22.60
C TRP A 334 6.48 -12.73 23.98
N ALA A 335 5.96 -11.50 24.03
CA ALA A 335 5.54 -10.86 25.27
C ALA A 335 4.23 -11.44 25.87
N GLY A 336 3.55 -12.35 25.16
CA GLY A 336 2.25 -12.90 25.52
C GLY A 336 1.07 -12.18 24.88
N GLY A 337 1.32 -11.33 23.89
CA GLY A 337 0.27 -10.61 23.16
C GLY A 337 -0.52 -11.52 22.22
N ARG A 338 -1.81 -11.27 22.16
CA ARG A 338 -2.75 -11.95 21.28
C ARG A 338 -2.80 -11.28 19.91
N LEU A 339 -3.00 -12.07 18.87
CA LEU A 339 -3.34 -11.57 17.53
C LEU A 339 -4.85 -11.35 17.39
N GLU A 340 -5.24 -10.43 16.53
CA GLU A 340 -6.64 -10.29 16.13
C GLU A 340 -7.18 -11.58 15.51
N ALA A 341 -8.47 -11.85 15.72
CA ALA A 341 -9.12 -13.03 15.17
C ALA A 341 -9.65 -12.75 13.76
N GLY A 342 -9.53 -13.74 12.89
CA GLY A 342 -10.02 -13.69 11.51
C GLY A 342 -8.97 -13.22 10.53
N PRO A 343 -9.35 -13.03 9.25
CA PRO A 343 -8.40 -12.58 8.24
C PRO A 343 -7.87 -11.19 8.57
N ILE A 344 -6.56 -11.04 8.47
CA ILE A 344 -5.87 -9.77 8.63
C ILE A 344 -6.00 -8.97 7.33
N ALA A 345 -6.38 -7.70 7.44
CA ALA A 345 -6.46 -6.82 6.29
C ALA A 345 -5.12 -6.71 5.57
N ILE A 346 -5.16 -6.80 4.26
CA ILE A 346 -4.00 -6.55 3.41
C ILE A 346 -4.29 -5.41 2.46
N MET A 347 -3.26 -4.61 2.20
CA MET A 347 -3.22 -3.74 1.04
C MET A 347 -2.43 -4.48 -0.02
N GLY A 348 -3.13 -4.96 -1.01
CA GLY A 348 -2.55 -5.47 -2.25
C GLY A 348 -2.69 -4.42 -3.33
N GLY A 349 -2.04 -4.56 -4.44
CA GLY A 349 -2.19 -3.64 -5.53
C GLY A 349 -2.12 -4.36 -6.85
N ASN A 350 -3.06 -4.10 -7.71
CA ASN A 350 -2.91 -4.34 -9.12
C ASN A 350 -2.07 -3.21 -9.73
N PHE A 351 -0.81 -3.13 -9.31
CA PHE A 351 0.11 -2.09 -9.80
C PHE A 351 0.66 -2.37 -11.20
N ASN A 352 0.16 -3.40 -11.87
CA ASN A 352 0.64 -3.78 -13.20
C ASN A 352 -0.01 -3.00 -14.31
N THR A 353 -1.01 -2.19 -14.00
CA THR A 353 -1.66 -1.36 -15.01
C THR A 353 -0.92 -0.05 -15.19
N PRO A 354 -0.87 0.52 -16.39
CA PRO A 354 -0.48 1.91 -16.56
C PRO A 354 -1.31 2.77 -15.61
N ARG A 355 -0.69 3.73 -14.94
CA ARG A 355 -1.42 4.63 -14.03
C ARG A 355 -2.65 5.18 -14.73
N GLY A 356 -3.82 4.99 -14.14
CA GLY A 356 -5.11 5.37 -14.71
C GLY A 356 -5.99 4.21 -15.15
N PHE A 357 -5.44 3.03 -15.44
CA PHE A 357 -6.23 1.85 -15.81
C PHE A 357 -6.60 0.94 -14.64
N ASN A 358 -6.16 1.26 -13.43
CA ASN A 358 -6.56 0.55 -12.21
C ASN A 358 -8.01 0.84 -11.79
N CYS A 359 -8.68 1.73 -12.50
CA CYS A 359 -10.03 2.18 -12.18
C CYS A 359 -11.05 1.20 -12.72
N VAL A 360 -11.24 0.17 -12.00
CA VAL A 360 -12.10 -0.94 -12.39
C VAL A 360 -13.59 -0.64 -12.33
N HIS A 361 -14.00 0.36 -11.58
CA HIS A 361 -15.42 0.62 -11.32
C HIS A 361 -16.24 0.98 -12.54
N GLY A 362 -15.62 1.60 -13.56
CA GLY A 362 -16.27 1.93 -14.81
C GLY A 362 -16.12 0.86 -15.90
N LEU A 363 -15.27 -0.14 -15.70
CA LEU A 363 -14.89 -1.11 -16.73
C LEU A 363 -15.60 -2.45 -16.54
N LEU A 364 -15.72 -3.23 -17.61
CA LEU A 364 -16.16 -4.61 -17.56
C LEU A 364 -14.97 -5.52 -17.22
N TRP A 365 -15.12 -6.36 -16.20
CA TRP A 365 -14.12 -7.36 -15.80
C TRP A 365 -14.55 -8.76 -16.17
N LEU A 366 -13.64 -9.49 -16.82
CA LEU A 366 -13.82 -10.89 -17.18
C LEU A 366 -12.72 -11.74 -16.54
N ASP A 367 -13.09 -12.94 -16.13
CA ASP A 367 -12.18 -13.95 -15.60
C ASP A 367 -11.29 -14.57 -16.70
N PRO A 368 -10.36 -15.48 -16.36
CA PRO A 368 -9.54 -16.19 -17.35
C PRO A 368 -10.33 -17.02 -18.38
N SER A 369 -11.58 -17.35 -18.12
CA SER A 369 -12.46 -18.03 -19.09
C SER A 369 -13.19 -17.06 -20.02
N GLY A 370 -13.03 -15.75 -19.82
CA GLY A 370 -13.70 -14.73 -20.60
C GLY A 370 -15.13 -14.40 -20.14
N LYS A 371 -15.51 -14.81 -18.94
CA LYS A 371 -16.84 -14.57 -18.37
C LYS A 371 -16.78 -13.50 -17.29
N ARG A 372 -17.82 -12.65 -17.23
CA ARG A 372 -17.98 -11.70 -16.13
C ARG A 372 -18.19 -12.45 -14.82
N PHE A 373 -17.59 -12.01 -13.72
CA PHE A 373 -17.51 -12.76 -12.48
C PHE A 373 -17.86 -11.95 -11.21
N CYS A 374 -18.04 -10.64 -11.31
CA CYS A 374 -18.27 -9.80 -10.14
C CYS A 374 -19.05 -8.54 -10.47
N ASN A 375 -19.49 -7.85 -9.41
CA ASN A 375 -19.87 -6.44 -9.45
C ASN A 375 -18.62 -5.58 -9.35
N GLU A 376 -18.27 -4.90 -10.41
CA GLU A 376 -17.06 -4.08 -10.50
C GLU A 376 -17.13 -2.80 -9.63
N CYS A 377 -18.29 -2.50 -9.05
CA CYS A 377 -18.49 -1.40 -8.12
C CYS A 377 -18.25 -1.79 -6.67
N PHE A 378 -18.08 -3.09 -6.38
CA PHE A 378 -18.07 -3.58 -5.02
C PHE A 378 -16.69 -3.46 -4.40
N GLY A 379 -16.53 -2.47 -3.53
CA GLY A 379 -15.32 -2.26 -2.75
C GLY A 379 -14.23 -1.47 -3.45
N ASP A 380 -13.05 -1.58 -2.93
CA ASP A 380 -11.82 -1.06 -3.49
C ASP A 380 -11.39 -1.96 -4.68
N PRO A 381 -10.78 -1.44 -5.76
CA PRO A 381 -10.25 -2.23 -6.87
C PRO A 381 -9.37 -3.39 -6.45
N VAL A 382 -8.62 -3.20 -5.38
CA VAL A 382 -7.81 -4.24 -4.72
C VAL A 382 -8.67 -5.42 -4.29
N ILE A 383 -9.85 -5.16 -3.75
CA ILE A 383 -10.77 -6.19 -3.26
C ILE A 383 -11.42 -6.94 -4.42
N THR A 384 -11.77 -6.24 -5.50
CA THR A 384 -12.29 -6.87 -6.71
C THR A 384 -11.27 -7.83 -7.30
N GLY A 385 -9.99 -7.46 -7.28
CA GLY A 385 -8.89 -8.35 -7.62
C GLY A 385 -8.84 -9.59 -6.71
N PHE A 386 -9.14 -9.43 -5.42
CA PHE A 386 -9.20 -10.55 -4.48
C PHE A 386 -10.37 -11.50 -4.73
N GLN A 387 -11.50 -11.04 -5.22
CA GLN A 387 -12.58 -11.93 -5.65
C GLN A 387 -12.10 -12.86 -6.77
N GLY A 388 -11.22 -12.38 -7.65
CA GLY A 388 -10.55 -13.19 -8.65
C GLY A 388 -9.66 -14.31 -8.09
N ASN A 389 -9.17 -14.19 -6.85
CA ASN A 389 -8.38 -15.23 -6.21
C ASN A 389 -9.17 -16.51 -5.86
N GLN A 390 -10.46 -16.39 -5.75
CA GLN A 390 -11.37 -17.53 -5.59
C GLN A 390 -11.51 -18.32 -6.89
N MET A 391 -10.93 -17.82 -8.01
CA MET A 391 -11.04 -18.36 -9.34
C MET A 391 -9.74 -19.02 -9.79
N LYS A 392 -9.79 -19.67 -10.94
CA LYS A 392 -8.60 -20.22 -11.61
C LYS A 392 -7.62 -19.09 -11.91
N HIS A 393 -6.39 -19.22 -11.46
CA HIS A 393 -5.31 -18.29 -11.78
C HIS A 393 -5.07 -18.22 -13.29
N GLY A 394 -4.70 -17.05 -13.77
CA GLY A 394 -4.43 -16.78 -15.18
C GLY A 394 -4.63 -15.31 -15.54
N THR A 395 -4.72 -15.05 -16.83
CA THR A 395 -4.98 -13.70 -17.34
C THR A 395 -6.47 -13.38 -17.22
N TYR A 396 -6.79 -12.26 -16.62
CA TYR A 396 -8.13 -11.69 -16.64
C TYR A 396 -8.16 -10.40 -17.47
N PHE A 397 -9.34 -9.94 -17.83
CA PHE A 397 -9.51 -8.89 -18.82
C PHE A 397 -10.28 -7.70 -18.26
N ASN A 398 -9.80 -6.48 -18.55
CA ASN A 398 -10.61 -5.27 -18.46
C ASN A 398 -11.01 -4.85 -19.87
N ILE A 399 -12.30 -4.63 -20.09
CA ILE A 399 -12.82 -4.19 -21.38
C ILE A 399 -13.33 -2.77 -21.25
N PHE A 400 -12.94 -1.91 -22.19
CA PHE A 400 -13.38 -0.52 -22.26
C PHE A 400 -13.45 -0.04 -23.73
N ASP A 401 -14.13 1.05 -23.97
CA ASP A 401 -14.26 1.64 -25.29
C ASP A 401 -13.62 3.03 -25.39
N SER A 402 -13.80 3.70 -26.51
CA SER A 402 -13.20 5.01 -26.79
C SER A 402 -13.65 6.12 -25.84
N LYS A 403 -14.78 5.96 -25.12
CA LYS A 403 -15.28 6.95 -24.14
C LYS A 403 -14.79 6.70 -22.71
N VAL A 404 -13.80 5.82 -22.52
CA VAL A 404 -13.29 5.45 -21.19
C VAL A 404 -13.01 6.65 -20.28
N MET A 405 -12.51 7.76 -20.83
CA MET A 405 -12.26 8.98 -20.07
C MET A 405 -13.54 9.62 -19.52
N ASP A 406 -14.67 9.51 -20.23
CA ASP A 406 -15.98 9.96 -19.71
C ASP A 406 -16.53 8.98 -18.68
N ASP A 407 -16.37 7.68 -18.91
CA ASP A 407 -16.83 6.64 -18.00
C ASP A 407 -16.11 6.70 -16.65
N LEU A 408 -14.80 6.95 -16.65
CA LEU A 408 -13.99 7.07 -15.44
C LEU A 408 -14.37 8.28 -14.56
N GLN A 409 -15.06 9.29 -15.09
CA GLN A 409 -15.58 10.39 -14.29
C GLN A 409 -16.63 9.96 -13.25
N TRP A 410 -17.28 8.82 -13.47
CA TRP A 410 -18.28 8.26 -12.58
C TRP A 410 -17.70 7.29 -11.54
N ALA A 411 -16.43 6.92 -11.69
CA ALA A 411 -15.77 6.01 -10.75
C ALA A 411 -15.50 6.69 -9.40
N ALA A 412 -15.61 5.92 -8.33
CA ALA A 412 -15.31 6.40 -6.99
C ALA A 412 -13.84 6.83 -6.87
N PRO A 413 -13.52 7.82 -6.04
CA PRO A 413 -12.16 8.23 -5.70
C PRO A 413 -11.53 7.22 -4.70
N ALA A 414 -11.62 5.93 -5.01
CA ALA A 414 -11.02 4.87 -4.23
C ALA A 414 -9.50 4.89 -4.37
N HIS A 415 -8.82 4.16 -3.50
CA HIS A 415 -7.38 3.91 -3.62
C HIS A 415 -7.10 3.36 -5.03
N GLU A 416 -6.17 3.98 -5.76
CA GLU A 416 -5.87 3.69 -7.17
C GLU A 416 -6.95 4.11 -8.18
N GLY A 417 -7.96 4.87 -7.78
CA GLY A 417 -8.91 5.51 -8.68
C GLY A 417 -8.22 6.45 -9.66
N PHE A 418 -8.91 6.77 -10.77
CA PHE A 418 -8.41 7.71 -11.76
C PHE A 418 -8.45 9.13 -11.21
N ASP A 419 -7.31 9.81 -11.17
CA ASP A 419 -7.21 11.19 -10.73
C ASP A 419 -7.16 12.15 -11.92
N PHE A 420 -8.28 12.81 -12.20
CA PHE A 420 -8.35 13.82 -13.24
C PHE A 420 -7.57 15.11 -12.91
N GLY A 421 -7.17 15.30 -11.66
CA GLY A 421 -6.30 16.39 -11.23
C GLY A 421 -4.82 16.14 -11.55
N ASP A 422 -4.46 14.91 -11.91
CA ASP A 422 -3.10 14.53 -12.34
C ASP A 422 -3.10 14.31 -13.85
N GLU A 423 -2.58 15.27 -14.61
CA GLU A 423 -2.48 15.22 -16.07
C GLU A 423 -1.75 13.98 -16.61
N HIS A 424 -0.81 13.43 -15.83
CA HIS A 424 -0.09 12.21 -16.21
C HIS A 424 -0.99 10.98 -16.31
N TYR A 425 -2.10 10.92 -15.57
CA TYR A 425 -3.08 9.83 -15.72
C TYR A 425 -3.77 9.90 -17.09
N VAL A 426 -4.21 11.09 -17.49
CA VAL A 426 -4.86 11.31 -18.80
C VAL A 426 -3.91 10.96 -19.92
N ASP A 427 -2.68 11.48 -19.87
CA ASP A 427 -1.65 11.23 -20.87
C ASP A 427 -1.29 9.74 -20.96
N ASN A 428 -1.16 9.05 -19.86
CA ASN A 428 -0.81 7.62 -19.85
C ASN A 428 -1.90 6.77 -20.48
N VAL A 429 -3.17 7.04 -20.17
CA VAL A 429 -4.30 6.34 -20.80
C VAL A 429 -4.34 6.60 -22.28
N THR A 430 -4.26 7.86 -22.70
CA THR A 430 -4.28 8.27 -24.11
C THR A 430 -3.16 7.60 -24.89
N ARG A 431 -1.91 7.69 -24.39
CA ARG A 431 -0.74 7.06 -25.04
C ARG A 431 -0.86 5.54 -25.12
N ALA A 432 -1.39 4.89 -24.09
CA ALA A 432 -1.58 3.44 -24.10
C ALA A 432 -2.62 3.02 -25.15
N MET A 433 -3.71 3.78 -25.31
CA MET A 433 -4.72 3.55 -26.34
C MET A 433 -4.15 3.75 -27.75
N GLU A 434 -3.39 4.83 -27.97
CA GLU A 434 -2.72 5.10 -29.25
C GLU A 434 -1.68 4.03 -29.61
N ALA A 435 -0.88 3.60 -28.64
CA ALA A 435 0.08 2.53 -28.82
C ALA A 435 -0.60 1.19 -29.18
N ALA A 436 -1.72 0.86 -28.52
CA ALA A 436 -2.49 -0.35 -28.83
C ALA A 436 -3.06 -0.30 -30.26
N LYS A 437 -3.57 0.87 -30.69
CA LYS A 437 -4.07 1.08 -32.05
C LYS A 437 -2.95 0.94 -33.10
N ALA A 438 -1.77 1.50 -32.81
CA ALA A 438 -0.62 1.42 -33.74
C ALA A 438 -0.04 0.01 -33.84
N ALA A 439 -0.10 -0.78 -32.79
CA ALA A 439 0.45 -2.14 -32.75
C ALA A 439 -0.37 -3.14 -33.56
N GLY A 440 -1.69 -2.97 -33.66
CA GLY A 440 -2.60 -3.91 -34.33
C GLY A 440 -2.61 -5.28 -33.66
N LYS A 441 -2.34 -6.36 -34.43
CA LYS A 441 -2.38 -7.74 -33.93
C LYS A 441 -1.36 -7.95 -32.80
N GLY A 442 -1.79 -8.62 -31.73
CA GLY A 442 -1.00 -8.84 -30.53
C GLY A 442 -1.03 -7.69 -29.53
N GLY A 443 -1.40 -6.48 -29.96
CA GLY A 443 -1.50 -5.29 -29.12
C GLY A 443 -0.17 -4.68 -28.69
N ALA A 444 -0.24 -3.62 -27.90
CA ALA A 444 0.91 -2.93 -27.32
C ALA A 444 1.23 -3.47 -25.92
N ILE A 445 2.50 -3.59 -25.61
CA ILE A 445 2.97 -3.91 -24.26
C ILE A 445 3.47 -2.62 -23.60
N SER A 446 2.81 -2.20 -22.54
CA SER A 446 3.27 -1.13 -21.67
C SER A 446 4.01 -1.72 -20.47
N ARG A 447 5.12 -1.12 -20.09
CA ARG A 447 5.86 -1.53 -18.87
C ARG A 447 5.27 -0.80 -17.68
N ALA A 448 4.53 -1.52 -16.86
CA ALA A 448 4.14 -1.05 -15.54
C ALA A 448 5.23 -1.38 -14.50
N PRO A 449 5.24 -0.71 -13.34
CA PRO A 449 6.26 -0.93 -12.29
C PRO A 449 6.41 -2.39 -11.85
N ASN A 450 5.36 -3.19 -12.00
CA ASN A 450 5.29 -4.57 -11.52
C ASN A 450 5.23 -5.64 -12.62
N GLY A 451 5.31 -5.25 -13.87
CA GLY A 451 5.33 -6.17 -15.01
C GLY A 451 4.71 -5.59 -16.28
N PRO A 452 4.82 -6.30 -17.39
CA PRO A 452 4.23 -5.85 -18.63
C PRO A 452 2.70 -5.97 -18.60
N VAL A 453 2.02 -4.97 -19.13
CA VAL A 453 0.57 -4.97 -19.38
C VAL A 453 0.34 -4.91 -20.88
N ARG A 454 -0.46 -5.82 -21.40
CA ARG A 454 -0.82 -5.86 -22.80
C ARG A 454 -2.17 -5.19 -23.00
N ILE A 455 -2.27 -4.25 -23.94
CA ILE A 455 -3.51 -3.59 -24.34
C ILE A 455 -3.70 -3.83 -25.82
N VAL A 456 -4.88 -4.30 -26.20
CA VAL A 456 -5.25 -4.65 -27.57
C VAL A 456 -6.41 -3.77 -28.03
N TYR A 457 -6.35 -3.34 -29.26
CA TYR A 457 -7.33 -2.50 -29.94
C TYR A 457 -8.13 -3.32 -30.97
N GLY A 458 -9.39 -2.96 -31.18
CA GLY A 458 -10.18 -3.40 -32.31
C GLY A 458 -11.20 -2.35 -32.74
N GLY A 459 -11.26 -2.04 -34.01
CA GLY A 459 -12.26 -1.13 -34.60
C GLY A 459 -13.66 -1.73 -34.73
N ASN A 460 -13.76 -3.06 -34.56
CA ASN A 460 -14.99 -3.84 -34.48
C ASN A 460 -14.75 -5.14 -33.68
N MET A 461 -15.82 -5.89 -33.40
CA MET A 461 -15.74 -7.08 -32.55
C MET A 461 -14.77 -8.15 -33.08
N GLU A 462 -14.85 -8.47 -34.36
CA GLU A 462 -14.00 -9.53 -34.93
C GLU A 462 -12.54 -9.10 -34.94
N GLU A 463 -12.24 -7.86 -35.32
CA GLU A 463 -10.87 -7.31 -35.26
C GLU A 463 -10.31 -7.28 -33.84
N LEU A 464 -11.14 -6.92 -32.84
CA LEU A 464 -10.74 -6.92 -31.44
C LEU A 464 -10.31 -8.32 -30.99
N LEU A 465 -11.13 -9.32 -31.28
CA LEU A 465 -10.89 -10.69 -30.88
C LEU A 465 -9.72 -11.34 -31.64
N ASP A 466 -9.53 -10.96 -32.93
CA ASP A 466 -8.41 -11.41 -33.76
C ASP A 466 -7.09 -10.78 -33.29
N ASN A 467 -7.09 -9.46 -33.03
CA ASN A 467 -5.92 -8.75 -32.52
C ASN A 467 -5.54 -9.24 -31.11
N ALA A 468 -6.54 -9.60 -30.31
CA ALA A 468 -6.32 -10.19 -28.98
C ALA A 468 -5.85 -11.67 -29.02
N GLU A 469 -5.84 -12.28 -30.23
CA GLU A 469 -5.46 -13.67 -30.46
C GLU A 469 -6.31 -14.66 -29.66
N LEU A 470 -7.57 -14.30 -29.41
CA LEU A 470 -8.52 -15.15 -28.70
C LEU A 470 -9.10 -16.21 -29.65
N THR A 471 -9.13 -17.45 -29.20
CA THR A 471 -9.60 -18.61 -29.99
C THR A 471 -10.55 -19.50 -29.19
N GLY A 472 -11.29 -20.35 -29.88
CA GLY A 472 -12.15 -21.36 -29.27
C GLY A 472 -13.19 -20.79 -28.30
N GLU A 473 -13.40 -21.49 -27.19
CA GLU A 473 -14.41 -21.12 -26.19
C GLU A 473 -14.12 -19.76 -25.53
N LEU A 474 -12.86 -19.42 -25.31
CA LEU A 474 -12.47 -18.13 -24.71
C LEU A 474 -12.92 -16.96 -25.60
N ARG A 475 -12.73 -17.07 -26.92
CA ARG A 475 -13.20 -16.06 -27.90
C ARG A 475 -14.71 -15.83 -27.80
N GLU A 476 -15.47 -16.92 -27.80
CA GLU A 476 -16.93 -16.86 -27.71
C GLU A 476 -17.40 -16.30 -26.36
N ASN A 477 -16.77 -16.70 -25.27
CA ASN A 477 -17.11 -16.19 -23.94
C ASN A 477 -16.85 -14.67 -23.83
N VAL A 478 -15.71 -14.17 -24.29
CA VAL A 478 -15.41 -12.72 -24.29
C VAL A 478 -16.43 -11.96 -25.14
N LYS A 479 -16.71 -12.45 -26.36
CA LYS A 479 -17.73 -11.86 -27.24
C LYS A 479 -19.10 -11.80 -26.56
N ASN A 480 -19.56 -12.93 -26.04
CA ASN A 480 -20.88 -13.03 -25.40
C ASN A 480 -20.94 -12.17 -24.12
N SER A 481 -19.87 -12.06 -23.36
CA SER A 481 -19.81 -11.21 -22.17
C SER A 481 -19.94 -9.72 -22.52
N ILE A 482 -19.29 -9.26 -23.58
CA ILE A 482 -19.44 -7.87 -24.06
C ILE A 482 -20.88 -7.63 -24.52
N LEU A 483 -21.46 -8.53 -25.32
CA LEU A 483 -22.84 -8.41 -25.80
C LEU A 483 -23.83 -8.40 -24.62
N ARG A 484 -23.69 -9.34 -23.68
CA ARG A 484 -24.53 -9.44 -22.49
C ARG A 484 -24.43 -8.18 -21.63
N TYR A 485 -23.22 -7.64 -21.44
CA TYR A 485 -23.03 -6.42 -20.68
C TYR A 485 -23.73 -5.20 -21.33
N ASN A 486 -23.71 -5.11 -22.66
CA ASN A 486 -24.44 -4.07 -23.38
C ASN A 486 -25.96 -4.22 -23.26
N GLU A 487 -26.49 -5.45 -23.21
CA GLU A 487 -27.92 -5.70 -22.93
C GLU A 487 -28.29 -5.21 -21.51
N ILE A 488 -27.47 -5.53 -20.51
CA ILE A 488 -27.62 -5.07 -19.13
C ILE A 488 -27.64 -3.54 -19.06
N CYS A 489 -26.68 -2.88 -19.72
CA CYS A 489 -26.60 -1.44 -19.76
C CYS A 489 -27.85 -0.81 -20.43
N LYS A 490 -28.35 -1.41 -21.50
CA LYS A 490 -29.58 -0.98 -22.18
C LYS A 490 -30.82 -1.17 -21.31
N ALA A 491 -30.87 -2.22 -20.49
CA ALA A 491 -31.94 -2.47 -19.55
C ALA A 491 -31.90 -1.51 -18.34
N GLY A 492 -30.75 -0.85 -18.10
CA GLY A 492 -30.54 0.06 -16.96
C GLY A 492 -30.52 -0.65 -15.60
N ARG A 493 -30.40 -1.97 -15.60
CA ARG A 493 -30.37 -2.80 -14.40
C ARG A 493 -29.49 -4.03 -14.62
N ASP A 494 -28.60 -4.27 -13.69
CA ASP A 494 -27.73 -5.45 -13.68
C ASP A 494 -28.33 -6.58 -12.84
N ASP A 495 -29.02 -7.50 -13.48
CA ASP A 495 -29.59 -8.67 -12.82
C ASP A 495 -28.56 -9.81 -12.64
N ASP A 496 -27.36 -9.70 -13.23
CA ASP A 496 -26.32 -10.72 -13.12
C ASP A 496 -25.49 -10.53 -11.83
N PHE A 497 -25.05 -9.30 -11.52
CA PHE A 497 -24.16 -9.00 -10.38
C PHE A 497 -24.53 -7.73 -9.59
N GLY A 498 -25.58 -7.00 -9.99
CA GLY A 498 -26.07 -5.85 -9.22
C GLY A 498 -25.20 -4.60 -9.32
N LYS A 499 -24.46 -4.38 -10.44
CA LYS A 499 -23.70 -3.16 -10.66
C LYS A 499 -24.62 -1.94 -10.61
N ASP A 500 -24.16 -0.90 -9.93
CA ASP A 500 -24.92 0.34 -9.79
C ASP A 500 -25.34 0.91 -11.17
N ALA A 501 -26.61 1.24 -11.33
CA ALA A 501 -27.19 1.69 -12.59
C ALA A 501 -26.46 2.91 -13.19
N LYS A 502 -25.99 3.83 -12.35
CA LYS A 502 -25.21 5.00 -12.78
C LYS A 502 -23.84 4.67 -13.39
N LEU A 503 -23.36 3.44 -13.13
CA LEU A 503 -22.09 2.92 -13.62
C LEU A 503 -22.26 1.86 -14.73
N LEU A 504 -23.50 1.61 -15.16
CA LEU A 504 -23.78 0.81 -16.35
C LEU A 504 -23.47 1.60 -17.61
N ARG A 505 -22.24 1.48 -18.11
CA ARG A 505 -21.72 2.17 -19.28
C ARG A 505 -21.58 1.18 -20.42
N PRO A 506 -22.42 1.28 -21.49
CA PRO A 506 -22.36 0.33 -22.59
C PRO A 506 -21.02 0.44 -23.34
N LEU A 507 -20.54 -0.68 -23.82
CA LEU A 507 -19.36 -0.78 -24.68
C LEU A 507 -19.80 -0.71 -26.14
N ASP A 508 -20.21 0.47 -26.58
CA ASP A 508 -20.85 0.71 -27.86
C ASP A 508 -20.16 1.79 -28.75
N GLN A 509 -19.12 2.43 -28.18
CA GLN A 509 -18.33 3.44 -28.87
C GLN A 509 -17.03 2.85 -29.39
N TRP A 510 -17.03 2.28 -30.57
CA TRP A 510 -15.81 1.74 -31.16
C TRP A 510 -14.75 2.82 -31.41
N PRO A 511 -13.46 2.54 -31.26
CA PRO A 511 -12.86 1.22 -30.98
C PRO A 511 -13.05 0.76 -29.53
N LEU A 512 -13.02 -0.58 -29.35
CA LEU A 512 -12.90 -1.22 -28.06
C LEU A 512 -11.45 -1.61 -27.79
N PHE A 513 -11.16 -1.77 -26.49
CA PHE A 513 -9.87 -2.18 -25.98
C PHE A 513 -10.02 -3.33 -24.99
N ILE A 514 -9.08 -4.27 -25.01
CA ILE A 514 -8.90 -5.29 -23.99
C ILE A 514 -7.56 -5.05 -23.32
N GLN A 515 -7.57 -4.85 -22.01
CA GLN A 515 -6.38 -4.88 -21.19
C GLN A 515 -6.25 -6.25 -20.53
N PHE A 516 -5.10 -6.88 -20.73
CA PHE A 516 -4.76 -8.19 -20.15
C PHE A 516 -4.01 -7.98 -18.85
N ASN A 517 -4.54 -8.54 -17.78
CA ASN A 517 -3.94 -8.49 -16.45
C ASN A 517 -3.65 -9.91 -15.99
N ASP A 518 -2.53 -10.10 -15.31
CA ASP A 518 -2.13 -11.40 -14.80
C ASP A 518 -2.49 -11.51 -13.32
N PHE A 519 -3.32 -12.49 -12.95
CA PHE A 519 -3.67 -12.77 -11.57
C PHE A 519 -2.47 -13.11 -10.68
N ASN A 520 -1.41 -13.66 -11.25
CA ASN A 520 -0.18 -13.94 -10.50
C ASN A 520 0.46 -12.67 -9.91
N TYR A 521 0.13 -11.50 -10.45
CA TYR A 521 0.56 -10.21 -9.94
C TYR A 521 -0.43 -9.56 -8.98
N LEU A 522 -1.69 -9.99 -8.94
CA LEU A 522 -2.72 -9.47 -8.02
C LEU A 522 -2.45 -9.87 -6.56
N GLY A 523 -1.79 -11.00 -6.34
CA GLY A 523 -1.43 -11.48 -5.00
C GLY A 523 -0.29 -10.71 -4.34
N ARG A 524 0.27 -9.69 -4.97
CA ARG A 524 1.35 -8.91 -4.36
C ARG A 524 0.82 -8.06 -3.22
N ILE A 525 1.30 -8.37 -2.03
CA ILE A 525 0.97 -7.63 -0.82
C ILE A 525 1.85 -6.39 -0.75
N MET A 526 1.24 -5.21 -0.80
CA MET A 526 1.93 -3.97 -0.51
C MET A 526 2.27 -3.89 0.98
N CYS A 527 1.28 -4.14 1.84
CA CYS A 527 1.49 -4.30 3.27
C CYS A 527 0.34 -5.10 3.90
N THR A 528 0.62 -5.75 5.02
CA THR A 528 -0.41 -6.26 5.93
C THR A 528 -0.81 -5.13 6.88
N CYS A 529 -2.10 -4.96 7.15
CA CYS A 529 -2.65 -3.82 7.88
C CYS A 529 -3.32 -4.22 9.20
N GLY A 530 -2.73 -5.18 9.91
CA GLY A 530 -3.24 -5.68 11.17
C GLY A 530 -2.27 -6.64 11.84
N GLY A 531 -2.66 -7.18 12.97
CA GLY A 531 -1.84 -8.13 13.71
C GLY A 531 -2.16 -8.21 15.19
N LEU A 532 -1.44 -7.49 16.05
CA LEU A 532 -1.61 -7.54 17.50
C LEU A 532 -2.97 -6.97 17.91
N LEU A 533 -3.71 -7.69 18.70
CA LEU A 533 -4.95 -7.22 19.29
C LEU A 533 -4.64 -6.13 20.32
N THR A 534 -5.35 -5.00 20.20
CA THR A 534 -5.18 -3.87 21.12
C THR A 534 -6.52 -3.35 21.61
N ASP A 535 -6.51 -2.68 22.75
CA ASP A 535 -7.62 -1.82 23.19
C ASP A 535 -7.64 -0.49 22.41
N GLU A 536 -8.56 0.39 22.75
CA GLU A 536 -8.72 1.72 22.15
C GLU A 536 -7.55 2.69 22.48
N ARG A 537 -6.76 2.38 23.49
CA ARG A 537 -5.54 3.11 23.88
C ARG A 537 -4.28 2.52 23.25
N GLN A 538 -4.44 1.46 22.47
CA GLN A 538 -3.36 0.74 21.79
C GLN A 538 -2.46 -0.09 22.72
N ASN A 539 -2.89 -0.37 23.97
CA ASN A 539 -2.25 -1.41 24.76
C ASN A 539 -2.42 -2.76 24.07
N VAL A 540 -1.35 -3.53 23.96
CA VAL A 540 -1.43 -4.90 23.45
C VAL A 540 -2.14 -5.77 24.50
N LEU A 541 -3.11 -6.56 24.07
CA LEU A 541 -3.90 -7.43 24.92
C LEU A 541 -3.34 -8.86 24.91
N ASP A 542 -3.41 -9.52 26.05
CA ASP A 542 -3.08 -10.95 26.18
C ASP A 542 -4.27 -11.87 25.83
N ASP A 543 -4.15 -13.17 26.06
CA ASP A 543 -5.20 -14.14 25.81
C ASP A 543 -6.44 -13.97 26.71
N GLY A 544 -6.29 -13.33 27.86
CA GLY A 544 -7.38 -12.94 28.75
C GLY A 544 -8.09 -11.65 28.32
N TYR A 545 -7.62 -10.99 27.27
CA TYR A 545 -8.04 -9.65 26.85
C TYR A 545 -7.64 -8.54 27.82
N ASP A 546 -6.67 -8.80 28.70
CA ASP A 546 -6.13 -7.79 29.60
C ASP A 546 -4.91 -7.10 28.97
N PRO A 547 -4.75 -5.78 29.20
CA PRO A 547 -3.57 -5.05 28.74
C PRO A 547 -2.27 -5.61 29.31
N ILE A 548 -1.30 -5.88 28.45
CA ILE A 548 0.07 -6.22 28.90
C ILE A 548 0.73 -4.92 29.37
N PRO A 549 1.07 -4.81 30.67
CA PRO A 549 1.63 -3.57 31.19
C PRO A 549 2.92 -3.18 30.47
N GLY A 550 3.00 -1.91 30.05
CA GLY A 550 4.17 -1.36 29.37
C GLY A 550 4.32 -1.74 27.91
N LEU A 551 3.30 -2.32 27.25
CA LEU A 551 3.37 -2.70 25.85
C LEU A 551 2.26 -2.08 25.01
N TYR A 552 2.65 -1.33 23.97
CA TYR A 552 1.76 -0.70 22.99
C TYR A 552 2.08 -1.17 21.56
N ALA A 553 1.08 -1.13 20.68
CA ALA A 553 1.29 -1.37 19.25
C ALA A 553 0.57 -0.30 18.41
N THR A 554 1.26 0.20 17.39
CA THR A 554 0.73 1.21 16.46
C THR A 554 1.19 0.95 15.02
N GLY A 555 0.56 1.60 14.07
CA GLY A 555 0.86 1.36 12.66
C GLY A 555 0.39 -0.02 12.19
N ASN A 556 1.04 -0.58 11.17
CA ASN A 556 0.56 -1.79 10.49
C ASN A 556 0.66 -3.09 11.31
N CYS A 557 1.29 -3.08 12.48
CA CYS A 557 1.25 -4.20 13.43
C CYS A 557 0.07 -4.14 14.41
N CYS A 558 -0.63 -3.01 14.51
CA CYS A 558 -1.81 -2.85 15.34
C CYS A 558 -3.03 -3.43 14.63
N GLY A 559 -3.69 -4.39 15.25
CA GLY A 559 -4.86 -5.09 14.72
C GLY A 559 -6.15 -4.30 14.79
N ARG A 560 -7.18 -4.82 14.13
CA ARG A 560 -8.56 -4.31 14.11
C ARG A 560 -8.72 -2.84 13.77
N ARG A 561 -7.85 -2.30 12.93
CA ARG A 561 -8.03 -0.95 12.39
C ARG A 561 -9.01 -0.92 11.21
N TYR A 562 -9.11 -2.02 10.46
CA TYR A 562 -9.89 -2.12 9.22
C TYR A 562 -10.85 -3.32 9.18
N GLY A 563 -10.71 -4.32 10.04
CA GLY A 563 -11.42 -5.60 9.93
C GLY A 563 -10.75 -6.53 8.90
N PRO A 564 -11.52 -7.38 8.17
CA PRO A 564 -10.94 -8.45 7.35
C PRO A 564 -10.31 -7.98 6.05
N GLN A 565 -10.51 -6.74 5.66
CA GLN A 565 -10.02 -6.18 4.39
C GLN A 565 -9.73 -4.69 4.51
N TYR A 566 -8.79 -4.22 3.70
CA TYR A 566 -8.46 -2.80 3.59
C TYR A 566 -9.44 -2.13 2.61
N SER A 567 -10.64 -1.85 3.09
CA SER A 567 -11.63 -1.06 2.36
C SER A 567 -11.79 0.29 3.04
N THR A 568 -11.48 1.37 2.35
CA THR A 568 -11.40 2.69 2.95
C THR A 568 -12.24 3.72 2.19
N PRO A 569 -12.90 4.65 2.90
CA PRO A 569 -13.71 5.69 2.27
C PRO A 569 -12.87 6.83 1.66
N THR A 570 -11.57 6.85 1.95
CA THR A 570 -10.61 7.85 1.44
C THR A 570 -9.31 7.14 1.09
N ALA A 571 -8.72 7.44 -0.06
CA ALA A 571 -7.43 6.88 -0.47
C ALA A 571 -6.30 7.30 0.49
N GLY A 572 -5.23 6.48 0.61
CA GLY A 572 -4.07 6.79 1.46
C GLY A 572 -4.31 6.67 2.97
N LEU A 573 -5.42 6.07 3.39
CA LEU A 573 -5.83 6.00 4.79
C LEU A 573 -4.87 5.18 5.65
N SER A 574 -4.15 4.21 5.08
CA SER A 574 -3.14 3.43 5.80
C SER A 574 -2.10 4.35 6.46
N ILE A 575 -1.60 5.35 5.73
CA ILE A 575 -0.61 6.29 6.27
C ILE A 575 -1.26 7.28 7.23
N GLY A 576 -2.43 7.83 6.89
CA GLY A 576 -3.15 8.76 7.77
C GLY A 576 -3.49 8.15 9.14
N VAL A 577 -3.96 6.90 9.15
CA VAL A 577 -4.22 6.15 10.39
C VAL A 577 -2.91 5.87 11.15
N CYS A 578 -1.82 5.53 10.45
CA CYS A 578 -0.50 5.33 11.08
C CYS A 578 0.01 6.60 11.77
N ILE A 579 -0.11 7.75 11.15
CA ILE A 579 0.29 9.05 11.72
C ILE A 579 -0.57 9.38 12.94
N THR A 580 -1.89 9.31 12.77
CA THR A 580 -2.85 9.67 13.82
C THR A 580 -2.71 8.77 15.05
N LEU A 581 -2.78 7.46 14.86
CA LEU A 581 -2.68 6.51 15.97
C LEU A 581 -1.25 6.43 16.52
N GLY A 582 -0.21 6.69 15.71
CA GLY A 582 1.16 6.82 16.20
C GLY A 582 1.31 7.97 17.19
N ARG A 583 0.75 9.15 16.86
CA ARG A 583 0.70 10.29 17.78
C ARG A 583 -0.04 9.96 19.08
N GLU A 584 -1.18 9.31 18.95
CA GLU A 584 -1.99 8.95 20.12
C GLU A 584 -1.31 7.87 21.00
N ALA A 585 -0.65 6.85 20.39
CA ALA A 585 0.14 5.88 21.13
C ALA A 585 1.29 6.53 21.90
N GLY A 586 2.00 7.49 21.28
CA GLY A 586 3.06 8.25 21.96
C GLY A 586 2.57 9.01 23.19
N LYS A 587 1.37 9.60 23.13
CA LYS A 587 0.75 10.28 24.29
C LYS A 587 0.30 9.31 25.39
N GLU A 588 -0.23 8.12 25.02
CA GLU A 588 -0.66 7.13 26.00
C GLU A 588 0.53 6.46 26.71
N ALA A 589 1.59 6.17 25.98
CA ALA A 589 2.77 5.46 26.47
C ALA A 589 3.54 6.18 27.59
N VAL A 590 3.28 7.46 27.81
CA VAL A 590 3.92 8.27 28.85
C VAL A 590 3.09 8.36 30.14
N LYS A 591 1.84 7.90 30.11
CA LYS A 591 0.98 7.87 31.29
C LYS A 591 1.36 6.70 32.21
#